data_29b249deca353c6aec3ece2ffb5ea1be
#
_entry.id   29b249deca353c6aec3ece2ffb5ea1be
#
_cell.length_a   1.000
_cell.length_b   1.000
_cell.length_c   1.000
_cell.angle_alpha   90.00
_cell.angle_beta   90.00
_cell.angle_gamma   90.00
#
_symmetry.space_group_name_H-M   'P 1'
#
loop_
_entity.id
_entity.type
_entity.pdbx_description
1 polymer ?
#
loop_
_entity_poly.entity_id
_entity_poly.type
_entity_poly.pdbx_seq_one_letter_code
_entity_poly.pdbx_strand_id
1 'polypeptide(L)'
;QGVWTADAGSLPPWKGDYHNDLNTQMSYMGYQGAGHFEEGSSFLDFNWELLPAYRRFARDFYGTDGANVPGVMSLAGDPLTGWGQYSLSPTMGPWIAHLFYLHWRYTSDERFLQTRAYPWCRELGICLQGLLKADEQGVLVLPLSSSPEIHDNRLSAWLKSNSNYDLACLKMLFVALGEMADACGKPGEAQAWRATARGLGDWHVNADGALKLDANEDLAESHARHGSLESMLDAERGRAAPAVMPRIEARDGEFRVLMP
;
A
#
# COMPACT_ATOMS: atom_id res chain seq x y z
N GLN A 1 1.47 -16.92 -2.75
CA GLN A 1 2.05 -16.79 -4.10
C GLN A 1 2.67 -15.41 -4.22
N GLY A 2 3.50 -15.19 -5.19
CA GLY A 2 4.29 -13.97 -5.37
C GLY A 2 5.71 -14.30 -5.77
N VAL A 3 6.05 -15.59 -5.75
CA VAL A 3 7.32 -16.12 -6.23
C VAL A 3 7.13 -16.70 -7.62
N TRP A 4 7.95 -16.25 -8.55
CA TRP A 4 7.98 -16.76 -9.90
C TRP A 4 8.61 -18.15 -9.94
N THR A 5 8.03 -19.05 -10.72
CA THR A 5 8.53 -20.42 -10.94
C THR A 5 8.86 -20.65 -12.39
N ALA A 6 9.72 -21.64 -12.66
CA ALA A 6 10.05 -22.08 -14.02
C ALA A 6 9.87 -23.59 -14.17
N ASP A 7 9.37 -24.02 -15.33
CA ASP A 7 8.97 -25.40 -15.57
C ASP A 7 10.10 -26.34 -15.99
N ALA A 8 11.22 -25.85 -16.44
CA ALA A 8 12.24 -26.67 -17.13
C ALA A 8 13.68 -26.46 -16.63
N GLY A 9 13.89 -26.28 -15.35
CA GLY A 9 15.23 -26.12 -14.77
C GLY A 9 15.99 -24.86 -15.21
N SER A 10 15.34 -23.94 -15.92
CA SER A 10 15.85 -22.60 -16.20
C SER A 10 15.65 -21.68 -15.03
N LEU A 11 16.36 -20.55 -14.98
CA LEU A 11 16.05 -19.51 -14.01
C LEU A 11 14.62 -19.02 -14.23
N PRO A 12 13.81 -18.93 -13.17
CA PRO A 12 12.47 -18.37 -13.29
C PRO A 12 12.52 -16.88 -13.68
N PRO A 13 11.44 -16.33 -14.26
CA PRO A 13 11.33 -14.90 -14.48
C PRO A 13 11.65 -14.14 -13.18
N TRP A 14 12.33 -13.01 -13.33
CA TRP A 14 12.73 -12.18 -12.18
C TRP A 14 13.51 -12.94 -11.10
N LYS A 15 14.21 -14.02 -11.48
CA LYS A 15 15.05 -14.86 -10.61
C LYS A 15 14.30 -15.55 -9.47
N GLY A 16 12.96 -15.60 -9.54
CA GLY A 16 12.11 -16.19 -8.51
C GLY A 16 11.98 -15.38 -7.23
N ASP A 17 12.29 -14.08 -7.28
CA ASP A 17 12.13 -13.18 -6.14
C ASP A 17 10.65 -12.90 -5.82
N TYR A 18 10.41 -12.29 -4.66
CA TYR A 18 9.09 -11.91 -4.20
C TYR A 18 8.86 -10.42 -4.50
N HIS A 19 7.91 -10.12 -5.38
CA HIS A 19 7.58 -8.76 -5.79
C HIS A 19 6.45 -8.19 -4.94
N ASN A 20 6.77 -7.20 -4.11
CA ASN A 20 5.82 -6.45 -3.28
C ASN A 20 5.38 -5.13 -3.92
N ASP A 21 5.31 -5.10 -5.24
CA ASP A 21 4.75 -3.97 -5.98
C ASP A 21 3.30 -4.24 -6.40
N LEU A 22 3.07 -4.64 -7.61
CA LEU A 22 1.72 -4.95 -8.11
C LEU A 22 1.36 -6.43 -7.91
N ASN A 23 2.33 -7.34 -8.18
CA ASN A 23 2.06 -8.75 -8.37
C ASN A 23 1.56 -9.43 -7.09
N THR A 24 2.20 -9.19 -5.97
CA THR A 24 1.79 -9.74 -4.67
C THR A 24 0.43 -9.21 -4.24
N GLN A 25 0.23 -7.90 -4.28
CA GLN A 25 -1.02 -7.28 -3.87
C GLN A 25 -2.19 -7.75 -4.73
N MET A 26 -2.03 -7.78 -6.06
CA MET A 26 -3.10 -8.23 -6.96
C MET A 26 -3.48 -9.69 -6.74
N SER A 27 -2.54 -10.53 -6.32
CA SER A 27 -2.82 -11.95 -6.00
C SER A 27 -3.74 -12.11 -4.78
N TYR A 28 -3.81 -11.11 -3.90
CA TYR A 28 -4.57 -11.17 -2.65
C TYR A 28 -5.67 -10.13 -2.51
N MET A 29 -5.88 -9.23 -3.47
CA MET A 29 -6.90 -8.17 -3.37
C MET A 29 -8.34 -8.68 -3.41
N GLY A 30 -8.58 -9.89 -3.90
CA GLY A 30 -9.93 -10.40 -4.12
C GLY A 30 -10.51 -11.23 -2.98
N TYR A 31 -9.69 -11.72 -2.04
CA TYR A 31 -10.14 -12.73 -1.09
C TYR A 31 -11.18 -12.19 -0.08
N GLN A 32 -11.06 -10.94 0.33
CA GLN A 32 -12.00 -10.32 1.27
C GLN A 32 -13.39 -10.21 0.64
N GLY A 33 -13.48 -9.67 -0.58
CA GLY A 33 -14.74 -9.55 -1.30
C GLY A 33 -15.38 -10.88 -1.67
N ALA A 34 -14.55 -11.92 -1.86
CA ALA A 34 -15.00 -13.29 -2.14
C ALA A 34 -15.33 -14.11 -0.87
N GLY A 35 -15.01 -13.59 0.33
CA GLY A 35 -15.23 -14.29 1.59
C GLY A 35 -14.23 -15.42 1.89
N HIS A 36 -13.11 -15.48 1.18
CA HIS A 36 -12.05 -16.50 1.35
C HIS A 36 -11.04 -16.11 2.42
N PHE A 37 -11.52 -15.85 3.63
CA PHE A 37 -10.68 -15.32 4.72
C PHE A 37 -9.65 -16.31 5.24
N GLU A 38 -9.96 -17.60 5.23
CA GLU A 38 -9.03 -18.65 5.65
C GLU A 38 -7.84 -18.75 4.69
N GLU A 39 -8.11 -18.74 3.38
CA GLU A 39 -7.07 -18.75 2.35
C GLU A 39 -6.21 -17.49 2.38
N GLY A 40 -6.85 -16.34 2.61
CA GLY A 40 -6.16 -15.05 2.70
C GLY A 40 -5.30 -14.91 3.96
N SER A 41 -5.59 -15.64 5.04
CA SER A 41 -4.82 -15.56 6.29
C SER A 41 -3.37 -16.01 6.09
N SER A 42 -3.11 -16.94 5.18
CA SER A 42 -1.75 -17.40 4.87
C SER A 42 -0.81 -16.26 4.44
N PHE A 43 -1.33 -15.29 3.71
CA PHE A 43 -0.58 -14.09 3.31
C PHE A 43 -0.31 -13.16 4.50
N LEU A 44 -1.30 -12.95 5.35
CA LEU A 44 -1.18 -12.10 6.53
C LEU A 44 -0.21 -12.70 7.55
N ASP A 45 -0.27 -14.02 7.75
CA ASP A 45 0.65 -14.74 8.64
C ASP A 45 2.08 -14.70 8.11
N PHE A 46 2.29 -14.90 6.81
CA PHE A 46 3.60 -14.75 6.17
C PHE A 46 4.22 -13.37 6.43
N ASN A 47 3.45 -12.30 6.21
CA ASN A 47 3.94 -10.94 6.47
C ASN A 47 4.14 -10.65 7.96
N TRP A 48 3.34 -11.26 8.83
CA TRP A 48 3.52 -11.16 10.27
C TRP A 48 4.84 -11.81 10.72
N GLU A 49 5.14 -13.00 10.23
CA GLU A 49 6.37 -13.73 10.56
C GLU A 49 7.63 -12.99 10.07
N LEU A 50 7.52 -12.26 8.97
CA LEU A 50 8.61 -11.45 8.43
C LEU A 50 8.85 -10.12 9.15
N LEU A 51 8.01 -9.75 10.12
CA LEU A 51 8.15 -8.47 10.83
C LEU A 51 9.56 -8.23 11.42
N PRO A 52 10.28 -9.22 11.99
CA PRO A 52 11.67 -9.01 12.41
C PRO A 52 12.62 -8.65 11.26
N ALA A 53 12.42 -9.21 10.06
CA ALA A 53 13.20 -8.86 8.87
C ALA A 53 12.87 -7.43 8.40
N TYR A 54 11.61 -7.06 8.41
CA TYR A 54 11.15 -5.73 8.03
C TYR A 54 11.65 -4.63 8.98
N ARG A 55 11.76 -4.93 10.28
CA ARG A 55 12.40 -4.04 11.26
C ARG A 55 13.89 -3.86 10.99
N ARG A 56 14.59 -4.94 10.64
CA ARG A 56 16.01 -4.84 10.23
C ARG A 56 16.14 -3.97 8.98
N PHE A 57 15.30 -4.19 7.99
CA PHE A 57 15.31 -3.40 6.76
C PHE A 57 15.07 -1.91 7.03
N ALA A 58 14.08 -1.53 7.84
CA ALA A 58 13.82 -0.14 8.22
C ALA A 58 15.04 0.51 8.89
N ARG A 59 15.65 -0.18 9.86
CA ARG A 59 16.81 0.31 10.59
C ARG A 59 18.05 0.41 9.69
N ASP A 60 18.35 -0.64 8.94
CA ASP A 60 19.64 -0.77 8.25
C ASP A 60 19.65 0.00 6.92
N PHE A 61 18.49 0.15 6.28
CA PHE A 61 18.38 0.84 4.99
C PHE A 61 17.87 2.29 5.14
N TYR A 62 16.83 2.51 5.93
CA TYR A 62 16.24 3.84 6.10
C TYR A 62 16.75 4.59 7.33
N GLY A 63 17.38 3.92 8.29
CA GLY A 63 17.83 4.53 9.54
C GLY A 63 16.68 4.96 10.46
N THR A 64 15.54 4.29 10.37
CA THR A 64 14.33 4.59 11.14
C THR A 64 13.96 3.46 12.08
N ASP A 65 13.24 3.81 13.13
CA ASP A 65 12.49 2.83 13.94
C ASP A 65 11.31 2.26 13.15
N GLY A 66 10.66 1.24 13.72
CA GLY A 66 9.53 0.57 13.09
C GLY A 66 9.95 -0.49 12.07
N ALA A 67 9.14 -0.70 11.06
CA ALA A 67 9.37 -1.69 10.02
C ALA A 67 9.00 -1.15 8.64
N ASN A 68 9.63 -1.69 7.59
CA ASN A 68 9.18 -1.46 6.22
C ASN A 68 9.43 -2.70 5.36
N VAL A 69 8.66 -2.84 4.30
CA VAL A 69 8.68 -3.99 3.41
C VAL A 69 9.56 -3.67 2.20
N PRO A 70 10.57 -4.48 1.89
CA PRO A 70 11.33 -4.31 0.64
C PRO A 70 10.42 -4.53 -0.58
N GLY A 71 10.53 -3.67 -1.59
CA GLY A 71 9.77 -3.81 -2.83
C GLY A 71 10.05 -5.11 -3.56
N VAL A 72 11.29 -5.57 -3.49
CA VAL A 72 11.74 -6.87 -4.01
C VAL A 72 12.51 -7.59 -2.91
N MET A 73 12.13 -8.82 -2.60
CA MET A 73 12.70 -9.54 -1.48
C MET A 73 12.82 -11.06 -1.71
N SER A 74 13.62 -11.71 -0.87
CA SER A 74 13.62 -13.16 -0.70
C SER A 74 12.42 -13.61 0.16
N LEU A 75 12.17 -14.92 0.22
CA LEU A 75 11.16 -15.49 1.13
C LEU A 75 11.50 -15.29 2.62
N ALA A 76 12.75 -14.96 2.95
CA ALA A 76 13.17 -14.62 4.30
C ALA A 76 13.01 -13.11 4.62
N GLY A 77 12.49 -12.32 3.66
CA GLY A 77 12.31 -10.87 3.81
C GLY A 77 13.58 -10.05 3.61
N ASP A 78 14.65 -10.67 3.09
CA ASP A 78 15.88 -9.93 2.79
C ASP A 78 15.71 -9.11 1.50
N PRO A 79 16.11 -7.84 1.49
CA PRO A 79 15.97 -7.00 0.30
C PRO A 79 16.84 -7.53 -0.84
N LEU A 80 16.29 -7.58 -2.03
CA LEU A 80 16.97 -7.95 -3.25
C LEU A 80 17.06 -6.75 -4.19
N THR A 81 18.06 -6.76 -5.07
CA THR A 81 18.23 -5.73 -6.07
C THR A 81 17.28 -5.94 -7.25
N GLY A 82 16.71 -4.88 -7.74
CA GLY A 82 15.84 -4.83 -8.91
C GLY A 82 15.88 -3.43 -9.52
N TRP A 83 14.77 -2.99 -10.07
CA TRP A 83 14.62 -1.59 -10.46
C TRP A 83 14.66 -0.71 -9.21
N GLY A 84 15.47 0.36 -9.25
CA GLY A 84 15.66 1.22 -8.09
C GLY A 84 14.37 1.79 -7.53
N GLN A 85 13.43 2.17 -8.39
CA GLN A 85 12.13 2.71 -7.99
C GLN A 85 11.23 1.70 -7.24
N TYR A 86 11.48 0.40 -7.34
CA TYR A 86 10.81 -0.61 -6.52
C TYR A 86 11.63 -0.95 -5.27
N SER A 87 12.91 -1.22 -5.46
CA SER A 87 13.79 -1.64 -4.37
C SER A 87 13.93 -0.56 -3.30
N LEU A 88 13.89 0.72 -3.71
CA LEU A 88 14.05 1.87 -2.82
C LEU A 88 12.73 2.52 -2.41
N SER A 89 11.60 2.14 -3.00
CA SER A 89 10.30 2.73 -2.66
C SER A 89 9.90 2.44 -1.22
N PRO A 90 9.59 3.45 -0.41
CA PRO A 90 9.17 3.25 0.96
C PRO A 90 7.70 2.86 1.11
N THR A 91 6.90 2.89 0.04
CA THR A 91 5.43 2.78 0.11
C THR A 91 4.87 1.41 -0.27
N MET A 92 5.70 0.41 -0.54
CA MET A 92 5.25 -0.97 -0.77
C MET A 92 4.61 -1.58 0.48
N GLY A 93 5.17 -1.31 1.67
CA GLY A 93 4.59 -1.72 2.95
C GLY A 93 3.17 -1.19 3.18
N PRO A 94 2.90 0.12 3.03
CA PRO A 94 1.55 0.68 3.08
C PRO A 94 0.52 -0.05 2.20
N TRP A 95 0.88 -0.41 0.99
CA TRP A 95 -0.04 -1.15 0.12
C TRP A 95 -0.37 -2.54 0.68
N ILE A 96 0.59 -3.23 1.28
CA ILE A 96 0.34 -4.48 2.01
C ILE A 96 -0.50 -4.24 3.28
N ALA A 97 -0.25 -3.15 4.00
CA ALA A 97 -1.04 -2.76 5.17
C ALA A 97 -2.53 -2.63 4.88
N HIS A 98 -2.88 -2.22 3.66
CA HIS A 98 -4.27 -2.17 3.22
C HIS A 98 -4.98 -3.53 3.31
N LEU A 99 -4.27 -4.61 3.02
CA LEU A 99 -4.84 -5.97 3.13
C LEU A 99 -5.10 -6.37 4.59
N PHE A 100 -4.23 -5.98 5.53
CA PHE A 100 -4.49 -6.14 6.97
C PHE A 100 -5.69 -5.32 7.43
N TYR A 101 -5.76 -4.06 7.01
CA TYR A 101 -6.88 -3.18 7.32
C TYR A 101 -8.20 -3.72 6.75
N LEU A 102 -8.24 -4.10 5.48
CA LEU A 102 -9.44 -4.67 4.85
C LEU A 102 -9.86 -5.98 5.50
N HIS A 103 -8.93 -6.86 5.86
CA HIS A 103 -9.28 -8.11 6.56
C HIS A 103 -10.06 -7.81 7.86
N TRP A 104 -9.57 -6.88 8.66
CA TRP A 104 -10.31 -6.43 9.86
C TRP A 104 -11.66 -5.82 9.49
N ARG A 105 -11.72 -4.92 8.50
CA ARG A 105 -12.97 -4.24 8.12
C ARG A 105 -14.05 -5.21 7.63
N TYR A 106 -13.69 -6.25 6.93
CA TYR A 106 -14.61 -7.27 6.43
C TYR A 106 -15.01 -8.29 7.50
N THR A 107 -14.12 -8.65 8.41
CA THR A 107 -14.38 -9.67 9.44
C THR A 107 -14.92 -9.07 10.73
N SER A 108 -14.64 -7.80 11.03
CA SER A 108 -14.87 -7.15 12.33
C SER A 108 -14.23 -7.91 13.50
N ASP A 109 -13.15 -8.67 13.25
CA ASP A 109 -12.44 -9.44 14.26
C ASP A 109 -11.57 -8.50 15.12
N GLU A 110 -12.07 -8.19 16.32
CA GLU A 110 -11.36 -7.34 17.29
C GLU A 110 -10.05 -7.96 17.78
N ARG A 111 -9.99 -9.28 17.88
CA ARG A 111 -8.76 -9.97 18.28
C ARG A 111 -7.70 -9.83 17.21
N PHE A 112 -8.06 -10.05 15.95
CA PHE A 112 -7.16 -9.83 14.83
C PHE A 112 -6.70 -8.37 14.78
N LEU A 113 -7.61 -7.42 14.94
CA LEU A 113 -7.27 -6.00 15.00
C LEU A 113 -6.19 -5.72 16.06
N GLN A 114 -6.43 -6.14 17.30
CA GLN A 114 -5.57 -5.79 18.45
C GLN A 114 -4.24 -6.55 18.44
N THR A 115 -4.21 -7.78 17.93
CA THR A 115 -3.03 -8.64 18.01
C THR A 115 -2.23 -8.76 16.72
N ARG A 116 -2.77 -8.32 15.59
CA ARG A 116 -2.18 -8.47 14.26
C ARG A 116 -2.24 -7.17 13.46
N ALA A 117 -3.44 -6.71 13.05
CA ALA A 117 -3.56 -5.62 12.09
C ALA A 117 -2.96 -4.31 12.59
N TYR A 118 -3.43 -3.83 13.74
CA TYR A 118 -2.92 -2.57 14.29
C TYR A 118 -1.43 -2.62 14.64
N PRO A 119 -0.92 -3.62 15.38
CA PRO A 119 0.52 -3.70 15.65
C PRO A 119 1.39 -3.74 14.39
N TRP A 120 1.00 -4.51 13.38
CA TRP A 120 1.76 -4.61 12.15
C TRP A 120 1.78 -3.29 11.36
N CYS A 121 0.60 -2.72 11.12
CA CYS A 121 0.48 -1.45 10.40
C CYS A 121 1.15 -0.29 11.16
N ARG A 122 1.10 -0.31 12.50
CA ARG A 122 1.75 0.69 13.36
C ARG A 122 3.26 0.73 13.17
N GLU A 123 3.91 -0.41 13.02
CA GLU A 123 5.35 -0.46 12.74
C GLU A 123 5.70 0.25 11.43
N LEU A 124 4.89 0.06 10.38
CA LEU A 124 5.06 0.80 9.12
C LEU A 124 4.84 2.30 9.30
N GLY A 125 3.81 2.67 10.05
CA GLY A 125 3.52 4.08 10.35
C GLY A 125 4.68 4.77 11.05
N ILE A 126 5.34 4.11 12.01
CA ILE A 126 6.51 4.63 12.72
C ILE A 126 7.67 4.85 11.73
N CYS A 127 7.98 3.87 10.90
CA CYS A 127 9.05 4.00 9.91
C CYS A 127 8.80 5.17 8.97
N LEU A 128 7.60 5.26 8.41
CA LEU A 128 7.26 6.30 7.43
C LEU A 128 7.19 7.69 8.04
N GLN A 129 6.69 7.84 9.28
CA GLN A 129 6.81 9.12 9.99
C GLN A 129 8.27 9.54 10.17
N GLY A 130 9.17 8.60 10.45
CA GLY A 130 10.59 8.87 10.55
C GLY A 130 11.23 9.37 9.25
N LEU A 131 10.70 8.92 8.11
CA LEU A 131 11.17 9.33 6.77
C LEU A 131 10.62 10.69 6.33
N LEU A 132 9.37 10.98 6.63
CA LEU A 132 8.69 12.20 6.19
C LEU A 132 9.39 13.45 6.73
N LYS A 133 9.60 14.43 5.86
CA LYS A 133 10.16 15.74 6.19
C LYS A 133 9.23 16.83 5.71
N ALA A 134 9.08 17.90 6.50
CA ALA A 134 8.35 19.06 6.04
C ALA A 134 9.17 19.81 4.99
N ASP A 135 8.53 20.14 3.87
CA ASP A 135 9.08 21.07 2.86
C ASP A 135 8.99 22.54 3.31
N GLU A 136 9.33 23.47 2.45
CA GLU A 136 9.30 24.91 2.72
C GLU A 136 7.88 25.45 3.01
N GLN A 137 6.85 24.74 2.56
CA GLN A 137 5.45 25.06 2.76
C GLN A 137 4.86 24.32 3.97
N GLY A 138 5.65 23.47 4.62
CA GLY A 138 5.22 22.64 5.76
C GLY A 138 4.49 21.36 5.38
N VAL A 139 4.47 21.00 4.09
CA VAL A 139 3.91 19.74 3.59
C VAL A 139 4.88 18.60 3.87
N LEU A 140 4.37 17.49 4.35
CA LEU A 140 5.19 16.30 4.60
C LEU A 140 5.49 15.58 3.28
N VAL A 141 6.77 15.45 2.97
CA VAL A 141 7.27 14.80 1.75
C VAL A 141 8.25 13.68 2.06
N LEU A 142 8.28 12.68 1.19
CA LEU A 142 9.28 11.62 1.22
C LEU A 142 10.60 12.14 0.62
N PRO A 143 11.76 11.73 1.15
CA PRO A 143 13.05 12.09 0.57
C PRO A 143 13.28 11.46 -0.81
N LEU A 144 12.65 10.31 -1.06
CA LEU A 144 12.63 9.60 -2.33
C LEU A 144 11.17 9.27 -2.64
N SER A 145 10.62 9.92 -3.64
CA SER A 145 9.29 9.64 -4.17
C SER A 145 9.38 9.20 -5.61
N SER A 146 8.59 8.24 -5.98
CA SER A 146 8.53 7.72 -7.35
C SER A 146 7.12 7.19 -7.63
N SER A 147 6.91 6.75 -8.86
CA SER A 147 5.72 5.98 -9.20
C SER A 147 6.18 4.77 -10.00
N PRO A 148 5.64 3.58 -9.73
CA PRO A 148 6.11 2.36 -10.36
C PRO A 148 6.15 2.44 -11.88
N GLU A 149 7.26 1.98 -12.47
CA GLU A 149 7.51 1.90 -13.92
C GLU A 149 7.53 3.23 -14.69
N ILE A 150 7.46 4.37 -14.01
CA ILE A 150 7.58 5.68 -14.65
C ILE A 150 9.05 6.08 -14.74
N HIS A 151 9.47 6.55 -15.91
CA HIS A 151 10.86 6.94 -16.22
C HIS A 151 11.88 5.79 -16.07
N ASP A 152 11.45 4.55 -16.03
CA ASP A 152 12.29 3.38 -15.88
C ASP A 152 13.22 3.47 -14.64
N ASN A 153 14.43 2.98 -14.77
CA ASN A 153 15.45 3.01 -13.71
C ASN A 153 16.41 4.22 -13.85
N ARG A 154 15.88 5.38 -14.25
CA ARG A 154 16.65 6.61 -14.47
C ARG A 154 16.57 7.52 -13.25
N LEU A 155 17.46 8.52 -13.16
CA LEU A 155 17.39 9.53 -12.11
C LEU A 155 16.09 10.35 -12.16
N SER A 156 15.49 10.53 -13.34
CA SER A 156 14.21 11.18 -13.52
C SER A 156 13.02 10.44 -12.89
N ALA A 157 13.20 9.17 -12.50
CA ALA A 157 12.17 8.44 -11.76
C ALA A 157 11.98 8.95 -10.32
N TRP A 158 12.96 9.69 -9.79
CA TRP A 158 12.89 10.30 -8.46
C TRP A 158 12.32 11.70 -8.54
N LEU A 159 11.10 11.84 -8.05
CA LEU A 159 10.30 13.05 -8.14
C LEU A 159 10.63 13.99 -6.97
N LYS A 160 10.47 15.29 -7.22
CA LYS A 160 10.78 16.34 -6.21
C LYS A 160 9.66 16.56 -5.19
N SER A 161 8.45 16.11 -5.53
CA SER A 161 7.29 16.09 -4.64
C SER A 161 6.79 14.68 -4.48
N ASN A 162 5.91 14.44 -3.52
CA ASN A 162 5.26 13.14 -3.44
C ASN A 162 4.51 12.85 -4.75
N SER A 163 4.71 11.68 -5.32
CA SER A 163 3.84 11.18 -6.38
C SER A 163 2.43 10.96 -5.85
N ASN A 164 1.42 11.02 -6.70
CA ASN A 164 0.07 10.63 -6.29
C ASN A 164 0.00 9.15 -5.86
N TYR A 165 0.86 8.29 -6.41
CA TYR A 165 1.00 6.91 -5.94
C TYR A 165 1.46 6.85 -4.47
N ASP A 166 2.53 7.55 -4.13
CA ASP A 166 3.02 7.57 -2.75
C ASP A 166 2.02 8.25 -1.81
N LEU A 167 1.38 9.34 -2.25
CA LEU A 167 0.31 10.00 -1.49
C LEU A 167 -0.84 9.03 -1.19
N ALA A 168 -1.26 8.22 -2.18
CA ALA A 168 -2.32 7.23 -1.98
C ALA A 168 -1.95 6.23 -0.90
N CYS A 169 -0.78 5.63 -1.00
CA CYS A 169 -0.30 4.64 -0.07
C CYS A 169 -0.14 5.23 1.36
N LEU A 170 0.44 6.42 1.48
CA LEU A 170 0.66 7.09 2.76
C LEU A 170 -0.66 7.52 3.42
N LYS A 171 -1.54 8.19 2.67
CA LYS A 171 -2.84 8.65 3.19
C LYS A 171 -3.69 7.48 3.64
N MET A 172 -3.78 6.44 2.81
CA MET A 172 -4.49 5.22 3.15
C MET A 172 -3.95 4.61 4.45
N LEU A 173 -2.63 4.46 4.59
CA LEU A 173 -2.03 3.92 5.81
C LEU A 173 -2.37 4.75 7.04
N PHE A 174 -2.14 6.07 7.00
CA PHE A 174 -2.31 6.93 8.17
C PHE A 174 -3.79 7.14 8.55
N VAL A 175 -4.70 7.13 7.58
CA VAL A 175 -6.15 7.10 7.84
C VAL A 175 -6.55 5.78 8.49
N ALA A 176 -6.15 4.66 7.91
CA ALA A 176 -6.42 3.32 8.45
C ALA A 176 -5.85 3.15 9.88
N LEU A 177 -4.63 3.63 10.12
CA LEU A 177 -4.04 3.65 11.46
C LEU A 177 -4.85 4.48 12.45
N GLY A 178 -5.39 5.64 12.03
CA GLY A 178 -6.27 6.44 12.84
C GLY A 178 -7.54 5.70 13.25
N GLU A 179 -8.18 5.00 12.31
CA GLU A 179 -9.38 4.21 12.57
C GLU A 179 -9.09 3.00 13.47
N MET A 180 -8.03 2.24 13.16
CA MET A 180 -7.61 1.09 13.95
C MET A 180 -7.21 1.49 15.38
N ALA A 181 -6.54 2.61 15.55
CA ALA A 181 -6.15 3.12 16.87
C ALA A 181 -7.39 3.49 17.71
N ASP A 182 -8.39 4.15 17.13
CA ASP A 182 -9.65 4.44 17.83
C ASP A 182 -10.36 3.14 18.24
N ALA A 183 -10.48 2.19 17.35
CA ALA A 183 -11.08 0.89 17.64
C ALA A 183 -10.30 0.09 18.70
N CYS A 184 -8.99 0.33 18.82
CA CYS A 184 -8.16 -0.21 19.91
C CYS A 184 -8.20 0.62 21.21
N GLY A 185 -9.02 1.67 21.31
CA GLY A 185 -9.11 2.53 22.48
C GLY A 185 -7.89 3.44 22.69
N LYS A 186 -7.19 3.83 21.62
CA LYS A 186 -5.97 4.64 21.63
C LYS A 186 -6.17 6.02 20.97
N PRO A 187 -7.05 6.88 21.48
CA PRO A 187 -7.42 8.13 20.80
C PRO A 187 -6.25 9.09 20.59
N GLY A 188 -5.24 9.08 21.48
CA GLY A 188 -4.04 9.90 21.31
C GLY A 188 -3.20 9.47 20.09
N GLU A 189 -2.99 8.17 19.89
CA GLU A 189 -2.32 7.65 18.70
C GLU A 189 -3.17 7.93 17.44
N ALA A 190 -4.50 7.75 17.51
CA ALA A 190 -5.41 8.05 16.41
C ALA A 190 -5.32 9.51 15.93
N GLN A 191 -5.28 10.44 16.87
CA GLN A 191 -5.12 11.86 16.57
C GLN A 191 -3.77 12.14 15.88
N ALA A 192 -2.70 11.53 16.37
CA ALA A 192 -1.36 11.68 15.78
C ALA A 192 -1.30 11.15 14.33
N TRP A 193 -1.85 9.96 14.07
CA TRP A 193 -1.90 9.39 12.73
C TRP A 193 -2.69 10.27 11.75
N ARG A 194 -3.86 10.76 12.18
CA ARG A 194 -4.66 11.68 11.35
C ARG A 194 -3.96 13.01 11.11
N ALA A 195 -3.18 13.49 12.07
CA ALA A 195 -2.38 14.71 11.87
C ALA A 195 -1.32 14.49 10.80
N THR A 196 -0.65 13.33 10.78
CA THR A 196 0.30 12.97 9.73
C THR A 196 -0.40 12.89 8.37
N ALA A 197 -1.57 12.22 8.29
CA ALA A 197 -2.34 12.15 7.03
C ALA A 197 -2.67 13.54 6.46
N ARG A 198 -3.10 14.48 7.32
CA ARG A 198 -3.39 15.87 6.89
C ARG A 198 -2.14 16.62 6.46
N GLY A 199 -1.01 16.33 7.07
CA GLY A 199 0.27 16.97 6.74
C GLY A 199 0.83 16.59 5.37
N LEU A 200 0.34 15.52 4.75
CA LEU A 200 0.77 15.09 3.41
C LEU A 200 0.30 16.01 2.26
N GLY A 201 -0.54 16.98 2.53
CA GLY A 201 -1.10 17.88 1.51
C GLY A 201 -2.21 17.24 0.67
N ASP A 202 -2.57 17.92 -0.41
CA ASP A 202 -3.63 17.49 -1.31
C ASP A 202 -3.10 16.69 -2.51
N TRP A 203 -4.03 16.10 -3.26
CA TRP A 203 -3.74 15.41 -4.50
C TRP A 203 -3.24 16.40 -5.57
N HIS A 204 -2.29 15.95 -6.36
CA HIS A 204 -1.86 16.71 -7.55
C HIS A 204 -2.83 16.44 -8.69
N VAL A 205 -3.56 17.50 -9.09
CA VAL A 205 -4.53 17.43 -10.18
C VAL A 205 -4.22 18.50 -11.22
N ASN A 206 -4.55 18.21 -12.48
CA ASN A 206 -4.48 19.20 -13.56
C ASN A 206 -5.71 20.13 -13.56
N ALA A 207 -5.77 21.06 -14.54
CA ALA A 207 -6.86 22.01 -14.65
C ALA A 207 -8.23 21.37 -14.85
N ASP A 208 -8.28 20.19 -15.44
CA ASP A 208 -9.51 19.42 -15.68
C ASP A 208 -9.91 18.54 -14.47
N GLY A 209 -9.10 18.55 -13.41
CA GLY A 209 -9.33 17.74 -12.21
C GLY A 209 -8.83 16.29 -12.33
N ALA A 210 -8.11 15.94 -13.39
CA ALA A 210 -7.49 14.63 -13.53
C ALA A 210 -6.22 14.53 -12.68
N LEU A 211 -5.92 13.34 -12.18
CA LEU A 211 -4.72 13.07 -11.40
C LEU A 211 -3.47 13.28 -12.25
N LYS A 212 -2.46 13.88 -11.65
CA LYS A 212 -1.12 14.02 -12.20
C LYS A 212 -0.22 12.92 -11.68
N LEU A 213 0.99 12.79 -12.23
CA LEU A 213 2.03 11.96 -11.65
C LEU A 213 2.50 12.53 -10.30
N ASP A 214 2.87 13.81 -10.31
CA ASP A 214 3.26 14.61 -9.15
C ASP A 214 2.84 16.08 -9.34
N ALA A 215 3.33 16.99 -8.52
CA ALA A 215 3.04 18.42 -8.65
C ALA A 215 3.46 19.01 -9.99
N ASN A 216 4.46 18.44 -10.67
CA ASN A 216 5.13 19.01 -11.83
C ASN A 216 4.82 18.29 -13.15
N GLU A 217 4.40 17.03 -13.10
CA GLU A 217 4.27 16.18 -14.27
C GLU A 217 2.88 15.53 -14.36
N ASP A 218 2.28 15.55 -15.53
CA ASP A 218 1.01 14.88 -15.80
C ASP A 218 1.23 13.36 -15.95
N LEU A 219 0.21 12.57 -15.56
CA LEU A 219 0.25 11.13 -15.68
C LEU A 219 0.13 10.74 -17.16
N ALA A 220 1.11 10.01 -17.67
CA ALA A 220 1.08 9.50 -19.04
C ALA A 220 0.12 8.29 -19.16
N GLU A 221 -0.59 8.17 -20.29
CA GLU A 221 -1.58 7.10 -20.55
C GLU A 221 -1.04 5.67 -20.39
N SER A 222 0.26 5.47 -20.55
CA SER A 222 0.89 4.15 -20.45
C SER A 222 0.83 3.50 -19.06
N HIS A 223 0.35 4.23 -18.04
CA HIS A 223 0.41 3.82 -16.64
C HIS A 223 -0.95 3.48 -16.02
N ALA A 224 -1.94 3.16 -16.85
CA ALA A 224 -3.27 2.68 -16.42
C ALA A 224 -3.25 1.40 -15.54
N ARG A 225 -2.09 0.77 -15.38
CA ARG A 225 -1.90 -0.42 -14.51
C ARG A 225 -2.23 -0.17 -13.05
N HIS A 226 -2.23 1.07 -12.61
CA HIS A 226 -2.47 1.45 -11.22
C HIS A 226 -3.91 1.96 -10.96
N GLY A 227 -4.86 1.64 -11.83
CA GLY A 227 -6.26 2.03 -11.69
C GLY A 227 -6.93 1.59 -10.38
N SER A 228 -6.40 0.55 -9.70
CA SER A 228 -6.84 0.19 -8.35
C SER A 228 -6.48 1.26 -7.30
N LEU A 229 -5.42 2.04 -7.54
CA LEU A 229 -5.05 3.17 -6.70
C LEU A 229 -5.96 4.37 -6.93
N GLU A 230 -6.41 4.61 -8.16
CA GLU A 230 -7.39 5.65 -8.46
C GLU A 230 -8.68 5.46 -7.67
N SER A 231 -9.17 4.24 -7.54
CA SER A 231 -10.36 3.97 -6.73
C SER A 231 -10.15 4.24 -5.24
N MET A 232 -8.93 4.01 -4.73
CA MET A 232 -8.57 4.37 -3.35
C MET A 232 -8.50 5.90 -3.18
N LEU A 233 -7.96 6.61 -4.17
CA LEU A 233 -7.88 8.07 -4.20
C LEU A 233 -9.26 8.72 -4.23
N ASP A 234 -10.20 8.18 -5.00
CA ASP A 234 -11.56 8.69 -5.10
C ASP A 234 -12.36 8.49 -3.82
N ALA A 235 -12.15 7.38 -3.12
CA ALA A 235 -12.78 7.14 -1.82
C ALA A 235 -12.37 8.20 -0.78
N GLU A 236 -11.10 8.60 -0.78
CA GLU A 236 -10.61 9.63 0.15
C GLU A 236 -11.04 11.06 -0.20
N ARG A 237 -11.30 11.36 -1.47
CA ARG A 237 -11.78 12.68 -1.91
C ARG A 237 -13.17 13.04 -1.39
N GLY A 238 -13.84 12.11 -0.67
CA GLY A 238 -15.23 12.32 -0.26
C GLY A 238 -16.19 12.48 -1.45
N ARG A 239 -15.71 12.29 -2.66
CA ARG A 239 -16.54 11.95 -3.80
C ARG A 239 -16.88 10.46 -3.66
N ALA A 240 -17.55 10.13 -2.55
CA ALA A 240 -18.30 8.91 -2.54
C ALA A 240 -19.26 9.03 -3.71
N ALA A 241 -18.90 8.53 -4.86
CA ALA A 241 -19.91 7.83 -5.61
C ALA A 241 -20.59 6.95 -4.57
N PRO A 242 -21.91 7.02 -4.41
CA PRO A 242 -22.60 6.16 -3.47
C PRO A 242 -21.96 4.80 -3.66
N ALA A 243 -21.53 4.16 -2.58
CA ALA A 243 -20.95 2.83 -2.66
C ALA A 243 -22.06 1.92 -3.19
N VAL A 244 -22.18 1.92 -4.50
CA VAL A 244 -23.05 1.03 -5.19
C VAL A 244 -22.24 -0.24 -5.30
N MET A 245 -22.25 -0.96 -4.19
CA MET A 245 -21.84 -2.35 -4.19
C MET A 245 -22.63 -3.04 -5.29
N PRO A 246 -21.98 -3.70 -6.25
CA PRO A 246 -22.72 -4.54 -7.18
C PRO A 246 -23.58 -5.50 -6.35
N ARG A 247 -24.88 -5.47 -6.52
CA ARG A 247 -25.76 -6.44 -5.90
C ARG A 247 -25.57 -7.75 -6.64
N ILE A 248 -25.15 -8.76 -5.93
CA ILE A 248 -25.15 -10.13 -6.44
C ILE A 248 -26.53 -10.72 -6.07
N GLU A 249 -27.36 -10.93 -7.06
CA GLU A 249 -28.62 -11.67 -6.88
C GLU A 249 -28.41 -13.11 -7.36
N ALA A 250 -28.66 -14.06 -6.46
CA ALA A 250 -28.74 -15.48 -6.80
C ALA A 250 -30.20 -15.80 -7.13
N ARG A 251 -30.48 -16.18 -8.35
CA ARG A 251 -31.81 -16.64 -8.78
C ARG A 251 -31.62 -17.90 -9.63
N ASP A 252 -32.31 -18.96 -9.27
CA ASP A 252 -32.38 -20.23 -10.01
C ASP A 252 -30.99 -20.86 -10.31
N GLY A 253 -30.00 -20.68 -9.39
CA GLY A 253 -28.64 -21.23 -9.56
C GLY A 253 -27.72 -20.36 -10.44
N GLU A 254 -28.18 -19.24 -10.94
CA GLU A 254 -27.37 -18.25 -11.65
C GLU A 254 -27.07 -17.03 -10.78
N PHE A 255 -25.81 -16.57 -10.82
CA PHE A 255 -25.40 -15.31 -10.19
C PHE A 255 -25.46 -14.18 -11.21
N ARG A 256 -26.23 -13.15 -10.92
CA ARG A 256 -26.26 -11.91 -11.71
C ARG A 256 -25.66 -10.78 -10.91
N VAL A 257 -24.62 -10.16 -11.48
CA VAL A 257 -24.06 -8.92 -10.96
C VAL A 257 -24.87 -7.77 -11.55
N LEU A 258 -25.69 -7.14 -10.71
CA LEU A 258 -26.39 -5.93 -11.10
C LEU A 258 -25.45 -4.73 -10.84
N MET A 259 -24.93 -4.18 -11.93
CA MET A 259 -24.30 -2.86 -11.90
C MET A 259 -25.39 -1.80 -11.79
N PRO A 260 -25.17 -0.74 -11.01
CA PRO A 260 -26.11 0.35 -10.86
C PRO A 260 -26.34 1.08 -12.19
#